data_3c94f9ccf17bb1e09828f4cfece8a9a9
#
_entry.id   3c94f9ccf17bb1e09828f4cfece8a9a9
#
_cell.length_a   1.000
_cell.length_b   1.000
_cell.length_c   1.000
_cell.angle_alpha   90.00
_cell.angle_beta   90.00
_cell.angle_gamma   90.00
#
_symmetry.space_group_name_H-M   'P 1'
#
loop_
_entity.id
_entity.type
_entity.pdbx_description
1 polymer ?
#
loop_
_entity_poly.entity_id
_entity_poly.type
_entity_poly.pdbx_seq_one_letter_code
_entity_poly.pdbx_strand_id
1 'polypeptide(L)'
;MTTTADPKTAVPLVRLTDAGKNYGNIIALQGVTLEVGGSEVTCVLGDNGAGKSTLIKIIAGLHQHTHGTYEVEGEPVQFASPREALDRGIATVYQDLAVVPLMPVWRNFFLGNEIRKGPAMDIAAMRRTAKQELLDMGIDLRDVDQPIGTLSGGERQCVAIARAVHFGARVLILDEPTAALGVKQSGVVLRYIIQAKERGLGVIFITHNPHHAYPVGDRFLILKRGRSLGYWKKDEVSMAELTGLMAGGSELEELTHELEQAGGEGSGLREVAQVFEQEVAELHVAELGAGRTPPSEGTDTRQGPTEP
;
A
#
# COMPACT_ATOMS: atom_id res chain seq x y z
N MET A 1 13.53 -27.30 -21.33
CA MET A 1 14.49 -26.79 -20.34
C MET A 1 14.00 -25.40 -19.91
N THR A 2 13.22 -25.36 -18.86
CA THR A 2 12.70 -24.10 -18.26
C THR A 2 13.78 -23.60 -17.31
N THR A 3 14.44 -22.52 -17.71
CA THR A 3 15.41 -21.82 -16.86
C THR A 3 14.63 -21.11 -15.75
N THR A 4 14.65 -21.66 -14.55
CA THR A 4 14.21 -20.98 -13.35
C THR A 4 15.21 -19.85 -13.08
N ALA A 5 14.81 -18.60 -13.38
CA ALA A 5 15.58 -17.43 -13.02
C ALA A 5 15.68 -17.35 -11.47
N ASP A 6 16.88 -17.08 -10.99
CA ASP A 6 17.20 -16.91 -9.57
C ASP A 6 16.36 -15.73 -9.04
N PRO A 7 15.56 -15.88 -7.94
CA PRO A 7 14.67 -14.82 -7.46
C PRO A 7 15.41 -13.55 -6.97
N LYS A 8 16.73 -13.57 -6.91
CA LYS A 8 17.57 -12.44 -6.49
C LYS A 8 17.90 -11.41 -7.59
N THR A 9 17.49 -11.62 -8.85
CA THR A 9 17.86 -10.75 -9.99
C THR A 9 16.66 -10.23 -10.79
N ALA A 10 15.43 -10.45 -10.33
CA ALA A 10 14.27 -9.92 -11.02
C ALA A 10 14.21 -8.38 -10.85
N VAL A 11 14.15 -7.66 -11.98
CA VAL A 11 13.97 -6.20 -11.97
C VAL A 11 12.62 -5.88 -11.32
N PRO A 12 12.56 -5.01 -10.30
CA PRO A 12 11.31 -4.64 -9.67
C PRO A 12 10.38 -3.95 -10.68
N LEU A 13 9.06 -4.16 -10.53
CA LEU A 13 8.05 -3.50 -11.35
C LEU A 13 8.04 -1.99 -11.13
N VAL A 14 8.24 -1.56 -9.88
CA VAL A 14 8.34 -0.16 -9.48
C VAL A 14 9.52 -0.02 -8.53
N ARG A 15 10.34 1.02 -8.75
CA ARG A 15 11.39 1.44 -7.82
C ARG A 15 11.36 2.96 -7.64
N LEU A 16 11.32 3.40 -6.41
CA LEU A 16 11.61 4.77 -6.00
C LEU A 16 12.90 4.77 -5.22
N THR A 17 13.81 5.68 -5.55
CA THR A 17 15.07 5.85 -4.82
C THR A 17 15.20 7.29 -4.38
N ASP A 18 15.32 7.50 -3.06
CA ASP A 18 15.45 8.81 -2.43
C ASP A 18 14.39 9.83 -2.89
N ALA A 19 13.16 9.32 -3.12
CA ALA A 19 12.08 10.13 -3.68
C ALA A 19 11.59 11.18 -2.66
N GLY A 20 11.42 12.40 -3.14
CA GLY A 20 10.92 13.52 -2.36
C GLY A 20 9.92 14.37 -3.12
N LYS A 21 9.03 15.06 -2.39
CA LYS A 21 8.03 15.98 -2.94
C LYS A 21 7.89 17.23 -2.11
N ASN A 22 8.08 18.35 -2.76
CA ASN A 22 7.85 19.68 -2.18
C ASN A 22 6.64 20.34 -2.84
N TYR A 23 5.80 20.98 -2.04
CA TYR A 23 4.72 21.86 -2.46
C TYR A 23 5.08 23.29 -2.00
N GLY A 24 5.73 24.07 -2.88
CA GLY A 24 6.33 25.33 -2.49
C GLY A 24 7.36 25.12 -1.37
N ASN A 25 7.15 25.73 -0.23
CA ASN A 25 8.05 25.59 0.94
C ASN A 25 7.71 24.39 1.86
N ILE A 26 6.66 23.65 1.55
CA ILE A 26 6.23 22.50 2.37
C ILE A 26 6.88 21.23 1.81
N ILE A 27 7.68 20.56 2.62
CA ILE A 27 8.24 19.24 2.31
C ILE A 27 7.19 18.20 2.70
N ALA A 28 6.54 17.61 1.71
CA ALA A 28 5.49 16.61 1.92
C ALA A 28 6.03 15.17 1.91
N LEU A 29 7.18 14.95 1.26
CA LEU A 29 7.87 13.66 1.25
C LEU A 29 9.37 13.89 1.08
N GLN A 30 10.20 13.13 1.81
CA GLN A 30 11.65 13.26 1.76
C GLN A 30 12.34 11.91 1.94
N GLY A 31 13.22 11.58 0.99
CA GLY A 31 14.15 10.45 1.12
C GLY A 31 13.47 9.08 1.14
N VAL A 32 12.36 8.90 0.40
CA VAL A 32 11.63 7.63 0.41
C VAL A 32 12.18 6.70 -0.65
N THR A 33 12.64 5.53 -0.21
CA THR A 33 13.04 4.42 -1.08
C THR A 33 12.07 3.28 -0.92
N LEU A 34 11.57 2.75 -2.05
CA LEU A 34 10.57 1.70 -2.13
C LEU A 34 10.81 0.85 -3.37
N GLU A 35 10.72 -0.46 -3.23
CA GLU A 35 10.69 -1.41 -4.35
C GLU A 35 9.43 -2.26 -4.30
N VAL A 36 8.88 -2.56 -5.47
CA VAL A 36 7.71 -3.43 -5.62
C VAL A 36 8.02 -4.47 -6.66
N GLY A 37 8.12 -5.72 -6.25
CA GLY A 37 8.30 -6.87 -7.13
C GLY A 37 6.98 -7.40 -7.68
N GLY A 38 7.06 -8.24 -8.73
CA GLY A 38 5.92 -9.07 -9.14
C GLY A 38 5.67 -10.17 -8.10
N SER A 39 4.41 -10.57 -7.91
CA SER A 39 4.00 -11.55 -6.89
C SER A 39 4.40 -11.15 -5.47
N GLU A 40 4.40 -9.85 -5.18
CA GLU A 40 4.79 -9.29 -3.87
C GLU A 40 3.76 -8.27 -3.39
N VAL A 41 3.50 -8.26 -2.08
CA VAL A 41 2.70 -7.22 -1.41
C VAL A 41 3.62 -6.33 -0.60
N THR A 42 3.77 -5.08 -1.02
CA THR A 42 4.48 -4.05 -0.29
C THR A 42 3.47 -3.18 0.47
N CYS A 43 3.50 -3.27 1.79
CA CYS A 43 2.63 -2.47 2.65
C CYS A 43 3.27 -1.11 2.95
N VAL A 44 2.50 -0.04 2.75
CA VAL A 44 2.89 1.32 3.14
C VAL A 44 2.06 1.73 4.35
N LEU A 45 2.69 1.81 5.49
CA LEU A 45 2.09 2.07 6.79
C LEU A 45 2.39 3.49 7.27
N GLY A 46 1.56 4.01 8.15
CA GLY A 46 1.73 5.31 8.79
C GLY A 46 0.39 5.98 9.09
N ASP A 47 0.41 6.96 9.98
CA ASP A 47 -0.77 7.71 10.40
C ASP A 47 -1.29 8.68 9.35
N ASN A 48 -2.38 9.36 9.67
CA ASN A 48 -2.90 10.44 8.84
C ASN A 48 -1.86 11.58 8.79
N GLY A 49 -1.59 12.08 7.56
CA GLY A 49 -0.55 13.09 7.38
C GLY A 49 0.88 12.55 7.25
N ALA A 50 1.10 11.24 7.37
CA ALA A 50 2.44 10.63 7.25
C ALA A 50 3.09 10.75 5.86
N GLY A 51 2.35 11.17 4.83
CA GLY A 51 2.86 11.29 3.46
C GLY A 51 2.39 10.20 2.51
N LYS A 52 1.60 9.22 2.97
CA LYS A 52 1.09 8.08 2.17
C LYS A 52 0.40 8.52 0.88
N SER A 53 -0.54 9.47 0.98
CA SER A 53 -1.27 9.98 -0.20
C SER A 53 -0.36 10.74 -1.17
N THR A 54 0.72 11.38 -0.69
CA THR A 54 1.71 12.01 -1.58
C THR A 54 2.51 10.96 -2.33
N LEU A 55 2.92 9.89 -1.66
CA LEU A 55 3.61 8.76 -2.28
C LEU A 55 2.75 8.10 -3.36
N ILE A 56 1.46 7.82 -3.06
CA ILE A 56 0.50 7.29 -4.05
C ILE A 56 0.43 8.20 -5.27
N LYS A 57 0.25 9.51 -5.05
CA LYS A 57 0.10 10.48 -6.15
C LYS A 57 1.34 10.53 -7.05
N ILE A 58 2.53 10.29 -6.51
CA ILE A 58 3.76 10.17 -7.30
C ILE A 58 3.72 8.89 -8.13
N ILE A 59 3.47 7.73 -7.51
CA ILE A 59 3.48 6.44 -8.20
C ILE A 59 2.37 6.37 -9.25
N ALA A 60 1.18 6.89 -8.94
CA ALA A 60 0.03 6.95 -9.84
C ALA A 60 0.13 8.04 -10.93
N GLY A 61 1.21 8.80 -10.99
CA GLY A 61 1.41 9.83 -12.01
C GLY A 61 0.55 11.10 -11.88
N LEU A 62 -0.08 11.33 -10.69
CA LEU A 62 -0.80 12.58 -10.43
C LEU A 62 0.17 13.74 -10.12
N HIS A 63 1.31 13.42 -9.52
CA HIS A 63 2.33 14.41 -9.20
C HIS A 63 3.71 13.87 -9.55
N GLN A 64 4.56 14.74 -10.07
CA GLN A 64 5.96 14.41 -10.27
C GLN A 64 6.71 14.56 -8.95
N HIS A 65 7.69 13.67 -8.70
CA HIS A 65 8.63 13.83 -7.61
C HIS A 65 9.51 15.08 -7.84
N THR A 66 10.00 15.69 -6.75
CA THR A 66 10.87 16.86 -6.81
C THR A 66 12.35 16.45 -6.77
N HIS A 67 12.64 15.36 -6.04
CA HIS A 67 13.97 14.79 -5.86
C HIS A 67 13.91 13.27 -6.00
N GLY A 68 15.07 12.65 -6.20
CA GLY A 68 15.21 11.21 -6.35
C GLY A 68 14.90 10.70 -7.74
N THR A 69 14.74 9.40 -7.86
CA THR A 69 14.42 8.73 -9.13
C THR A 69 13.18 7.84 -8.99
N TYR A 70 12.43 7.72 -10.08
CA TYR A 70 11.31 6.81 -10.21
C TYR A 70 11.53 5.95 -11.45
N GLU A 71 11.55 4.63 -11.27
CA GLU A 71 11.74 3.65 -12.32
C GLU A 71 10.55 2.69 -12.38
N VAL A 72 10.15 2.34 -13.59
CA VAL A 72 9.19 1.26 -13.89
C VAL A 72 9.91 0.23 -14.74
N GLU A 73 10.02 -1.01 -14.22
CA GLU A 73 10.74 -2.12 -14.86
C GLU A 73 12.20 -1.77 -15.21
N GLY A 74 12.84 -0.97 -14.36
CA GLY A 74 14.23 -0.51 -14.53
C GLY A 74 14.40 0.66 -15.49
N GLU A 75 13.32 1.16 -16.10
CA GLU A 75 13.35 2.36 -16.94
C GLU A 75 12.97 3.59 -16.12
N PRO A 76 13.79 4.65 -16.10
CA PRO A 76 13.42 5.91 -15.45
C PRO A 76 12.18 6.51 -16.10
N VAL A 77 11.22 6.93 -15.29
CA VAL A 77 9.96 7.51 -15.75
C VAL A 77 9.62 8.81 -15.03
N GLN A 78 8.91 9.68 -15.75
CA GLN A 78 8.32 10.88 -15.19
C GLN A 78 6.96 11.08 -15.83
N PHE A 79 5.92 10.56 -15.21
CA PHE A 79 4.57 10.64 -15.77
C PHE A 79 4.04 12.07 -15.79
N ALA A 80 3.44 12.46 -16.90
CA ALA A 80 2.74 13.73 -17.03
C ALA A 80 1.26 13.62 -16.63
N SER A 81 0.72 12.39 -16.53
CA SER A 81 -0.68 12.12 -16.18
C SER A 81 -0.87 10.71 -15.59
N PRO A 82 -1.95 10.50 -14.83
CA PRO A 82 -2.34 9.17 -14.34
C PRO A 82 -2.60 8.17 -15.46
N ARG A 83 -2.98 8.66 -16.64
CA ARG A 83 -3.21 7.80 -17.79
C ARG A 83 -1.92 7.12 -18.26
N GLU A 84 -0.82 7.86 -18.28
CA GLU A 84 0.48 7.29 -18.66
C GLU A 84 0.92 6.22 -17.66
N ALA A 85 0.68 6.40 -16.35
CA ALA A 85 0.94 5.38 -15.34
C ALA A 85 0.06 4.13 -15.56
N LEU A 86 -1.23 4.34 -15.86
CA LEU A 86 -2.15 3.25 -16.17
C LEU A 86 -1.74 2.49 -17.45
N ASP A 87 -1.31 3.20 -18.50
CA ASP A 87 -0.83 2.60 -19.75
C ASP A 87 0.47 1.79 -19.54
N ARG A 88 1.23 2.06 -18.45
CA ARG A 88 2.37 1.25 -17.97
C ARG A 88 1.94 0.14 -16.99
N GLY A 89 0.64 -0.07 -16.81
CA GLY A 89 0.10 -1.12 -15.94
C GLY A 89 0.04 -0.76 -14.46
N ILE A 90 0.15 0.51 -14.08
CA ILE A 90 0.01 0.96 -12.69
C ILE A 90 -1.42 1.43 -12.48
N ALA A 91 -2.23 0.62 -11.79
CA ALA A 91 -3.63 0.93 -11.50
C ALA A 91 -3.82 1.27 -10.02
N THR A 92 -4.64 2.28 -9.74
CA THR A 92 -4.95 2.71 -8.37
C THR A 92 -6.42 2.53 -8.06
N VAL A 93 -6.69 1.88 -6.95
CA VAL A 93 -8.02 1.80 -6.32
C VAL A 93 -7.97 2.68 -5.08
N TYR A 94 -8.62 3.83 -5.16
CA TYR A 94 -8.67 4.80 -4.07
C TYR A 94 -9.67 4.39 -2.99
N GLN A 95 -9.51 4.93 -1.78
CA GLN A 95 -10.41 4.76 -0.66
C GLN A 95 -11.85 5.15 -1.03
N ASP A 96 -12.03 6.28 -1.71
CA ASP A 96 -13.30 6.68 -2.30
C ASP A 96 -13.41 6.08 -3.70
N LEU A 97 -14.18 5.01 -3.81
CA LEU A 97 -14.34 4.25 -5.03
C LEU A 97 -15.04 5.10 -6.10
N ALA A 98 -14.40 5.25 -7.25
CA ALA A 98 -14.98 5.95 -8.39
C ALA A 98 -16.05 5.07 -9.08
N VAL A 99 -17.17 4.83 -8.37
CA VAL A 99 -18.31 4.05 -8.86
C VAL A 99 -19.56 4.92 -8.96
N VAL A 100 -20.42 4.60 -9.91
CA VAL A 100 -21.73 5.24 -10.07
C VAL A 100 -22.79 4.36 -9.40
N PRO A 101 -23.32 4.71 -8.20
CA PRO A 101 -24.09 3.81 -7.36
C PRO A 101 -25.35 3.22 -8.01
N LEU A 102 -26.04 3.99 -8.83
CA LEU A 102 -27.28 3.58 -9.52
C LEU A 102 -27.02 2.80 -10.82
N MET A 103 -25.77 2.72 -11.26
CA MET A 103 -25.38 2.03 -12.49
C MET A 103 -25.14 0.55 -12.20
N PRO A 104 -25.54 -0.37 -13.13
CA PRO A 104 -25.27 -1.81 -13.00
C PRO A 104 -23.78 -2.12 -12.76
N VAL A 105 -23.50 -3.23 -12.06
CA VAL A 105 -22.14 -3.70 -11.77
C VAL A 105 -21.33 -3.85 -13.06
N TRP A 106 -21.85 -4.56 -14.07
CA TRP A 106 -21.15 -4.76 -15.34
C TRP A 106 -20.79 -3.44 -16.04
N ARG A 107 -21.66 -2.43 -15.93
CA ARG A 107 -21.42 -1.14 -16.54
C ARG A 107 -20.37 -0.32 -15.79
N ASN A 108 -20.37 -0.36 -14.46
CA ASN A 108 -19.28 0.20 -13.64
C ASN A 108 -17.96 -0.47 -13.96
N PHE A 109 -17.96 -1.80 -14.15
CA PHE A 109 -16.77 -2.57 -14.48
C PHE A 109 -16.10 -2.10 -15.78
N PHE A 110 -16.89 -1.81 -16.81
CA PHE A 110 -16.42 -1.39 -18.13
C PHE A 110 -16.43 0.13 -18.36
N LEU A 111 -16.76 0.93 -17.37
CA LEU A 111 -16.87 2.39 -17.52
C LEU A 111 -15.56 3.00 -18.07
N GLY A 112 -15.66 3.59 -19.27
CA GLY A 112 -14.51 4.16 -19.99
C GLY A 112 -13.70 3.16 -20.85
N ASN A 113 -14.02 1.87 -20.80
CA ASN A 113 -13.40 0.79 -21.58
C ASN A 113 -14.46 -0.17 -22.13
N GLU A 114 -15.53 0.36 -22.68
CA GLU A 114 -16.68 -0.43 -23.14
C GLU A 114 -16.31 -1.31 -24.34
N ILE A 115 -16.74 -2.60 -24.30
CA ILE A 115 -16.62 -3.50 -25.43
C ILE A 115 -17.60 -3.05 -26.52
N ARG A 116 -17.11 -2.86 -27.73
CA ARG A 116 -17.90 -2.39 -28.87
C ARG A 116 -18.06 -3.45 -29.95
N LYS A 117 -19.24 -3.43 -30.58
CA LYS A 117 -19.55 -4.20 -31.78
C LYS A 117 -20.03 -3.21 -32.84
N GLY A 118 -19.09 -2.79 -33.72
CA GLY A 118 -19.32 -1.66 -34.61
C GLY A 118 -19.50 -0.35 -33.83
N PRO A 119 -20.52 0.48 -34.15
CA PRO A 119 -20.76 1.75 -33.44
C PRO A 119 -21.44 1.56 -32.08
N ALA A 120 -22.01 0.41 -31.76
CA ALA A 120 -22.77 0.13 -30.54
C ALA A 120 -21.93 -0.59 -29.50
N MET A 121 -22.34 -0.50 -28.22
CA MET A 121 -21.77 -1.31 -27.14
C MET A 121 -22.25 -2.75 -27.21
N ASP A 122 -21.35 -3.72 -27.04
CA ASP A 122 -21.70 -5.12 -26.86
C ASP A 122 -22.03 -5.43 -25.40
N ILE A 123 -23.27 -5.09 -25.02
CA ILE A 123 -23.76 -5.26 -23.63
C ILE A 123 -23.71 -6.73 -23.22
N ALA A 124 -24.00 -7.66 -24.15
CA ALA A 124 -24.02 -9.09 -23.84
C ALA A 124 -22.61 -9.61 -23.53
N ALA A 125 -21.61 -9.16 -24.29
CA ALA A 125 -20.20 -9.49 -24.00
C ALA A 125 -19.77 -8.89 -22.66
N MET A 126 -20.03 -7.59 -22.41
CA MET A 126 -19.66 -6.92 -21.16
C MET A 126 -20.27 -7.61 -19.92
N ARG A 127 -21.54 -8.01 -19.97
CA ARG A 127 -22.20 -8.76 -18.89
C ARG A 127 -21.53 -10.10 -18.62
N ARG A 128 -21.28 -10.89 -19.68
CA ARG A 128 -20.62 -12.21 -19.54
C ARG A 128 -19.23 -12.06 -18.98
N THR A 129 -18.44 -11.14 -19.53
CA THR A 129 -17.05 -10.92 -19.09
C THR A 129 -17.01 -10.43 -17.65
N ALA A 130 -17.81 -9.43 -17.28
CA ALA A 130 -17.86 -8.94 -15.90
C ALA A 130 -18.22 -10.06 -14.91
N LYS A 131 -19.24 -10.87 -15.24
CA LYS A 131 -19.62 -12.01 -14.41
C LYS A 131 -18.50 -13.03 -14.26
N GLN A 132 -17.84 -13.38 -15.34
CA GLN A 132 -16.75 -14.35 -15.33
C GLN A 132 -15.54 -13.85 -14.52
N GLU A 133 -15.10 -12.62 -14.78
CA GLU A 133 -13.97 -12.01 -14.05
C GLU A 133 -14.22 -11.90 -12.54
N LEU A 134 -15.45 -11.56 -12.15
CA LEU A 134 -15.84 -11.51 -10.75
C LEU A 134 -15.86 -12.91 -10.13
N LEU A 135 -16.36 -13.92 -10.84
CA LEU A 135 -16.34 -15.31 -10.39
C LEU A 135 -14.91 -15.83 -10.25
N ASP A 136 -14.04 -15.55 -11.23
CA ASP A 136 -12.62 -15.96 -11.24
C ASP A 136 -11.86 -15.32 -10.06
N MET A 137 -12.31 -14.14 -9.60
CA MET A 137 -11.84 -13.51 -8.37
C MET A 137 -12.57 -14.03 -7.11
N GLY A 138 -13.46 -15.03 -7.24
CA GLY A 138 -14.22 -15.59 -6.12
C GLY A 138 -15.38 -14.71 -5.63
N ILE A 139 -15.83 -13.75 -6.45
CA ILE A 139 -17.00 -12.88 -6.16
C ILE A 139 -18.19 -13.47 -6.88
N ASP A 140 -19.00 -14.24 -6.17
CA ASP A 140 -20.25 -14.78 -6.71
C ASP A 140 -21.38 -13.78 -6.52
N LEU A 141 -21.58 -12.91 -7.51
CA LEU A 141 -22.73 -12.01 -7.56
C LEU A 141 -23.93 -12.73 -8.19
N ARG A 142 -25.07 -12.66 -7.52
CA ARG A 142 -26.34 -13.22 -8.04
C ARG A 142 -26.71 -12.61 -9.39
N ASP A 143 -26.54 -11.30 -9.53
CA ASP A 143 -26.88 -10.56 -10.73
C ASP A 143 -25.92 -9.39 -10.98
N VAL A 144 -25.25 -9.39 -12.13
CA VAL A 144 -24.38 -8.29 -12.56
C VAL A 144 -25.14 -7.07 -13.06
N ASP A 145 -26.47 -7.19 -13.30
CA ASP A 145 -27.35 -6.10 -13.68
C ASP A 145 -27.85 -5.28 -12.46
N GLN A 146 -27.66 -5.78 -11.23
CA GLN A 146 -28.01 -5.01 -10.04
C GLN A 146 -27.17 -3.71 -9.93
N PRO A 147 -27.72 -2.61 -9.40
CA PRO A 147 -26.98 -1.39 -9.13
C PRO A 147 -25.80 -1.66 -8.18
N ILE A 148 -24.63 -1.14 -8.48
CA ILE A 148 -23.41 -1.39 -7.66
C ILE A 148 -23.58 -0.84 -6.22
N GLY A 149 -24.42 0.18 -6.04
CA GLY A 149 -24.75 0.73 -4.72
C GLY A 149 -25.45 -0.25 -3.77
N THR A 150 -26.06 -1.34 -4.29
CA THR A 150 -26.69 -2.39 -3.48
C THR A 150 -25.71 -3.40 -2.91
N LEU A 151 -24.47 -3.39 -3.39
CA LEU A 151 -23.40 -4.22 -2.88
C LEU A 151 -22.87 -3.71 -1.53
N SER A 152 -22.38 -4.61 -0.70
CA SER A 152 -21.62 -4.24 0.51
C SER A 152 -20.35 -3.47 0.16
N GLY A 153 -19.77 -2.74 1.12
CA GLY A 153 -18.51 -2.00 0.93
C GLY A 153 -17.39 -2.89 0.42
N GLY A 154 -17.23 -4.08 1.00
CA GLY A 154 -16.22 -5.05 0.59
C GLY A 154 -16.45 -5.57 -0.84
N GLU A 155 -17.68 -5.87 -1.23
CA GLU A 155 -17.99 -6.32 -2.60
C GLU A 155 -17.71 -5.22 -3.62
N ARG A 156 -18.05 -3.95 -3.33
CA ARG A 156 -17.70 -2.82 -4.21
C ARG A 156 -16.19 -2.68 -4.38
N GLN A 157 -15.43 -2.83 -3.28
CA GLN A 157 -13.97 -2.82 -3.31
C GLN A 157 -13.42 -3.93 -4.21
N CYS A 158 -13.97 -5.13 -4.07
CA CYS A 158 -13.57 -6.28 -4.88
C CYS A 158 -13.89 -6.10 -6.37
N VAL A 159 -15.02 -5.49 -6.72
CA VAL A 159 -15.34 -5.14 -8.11
C VAL A 159 -14.30 -4.15 -8.68
N ALA A 160 -13.88 -3.16 -7.90
CA ALA A 160 -12.85 -2.20 -8.33
C ALA A 160 -11.49 -2.88 -8.52
N ILE A 161 -11.10 -3.80 -7.64
CA ILE A 161 -9.88 -4.60 -7.77
C ILE A 161 -9.94 -5.49 -9.01
N ALA A 162 -11.03 -6.25 -9.18
CA ALA A 162 -11.23 -7.15 -10.33
C ALA A 162 -11.17 -6.38 -11.66
N ARG A 163 -11.76 -5.17 -11.69
CA ARG A 163 -11.68 -4.27 -12.84
C ARG A 163 -10.24 -3.89 -13.15
N ALA A 164 -9.45 -3.47 -12.16
CA ALA A 164 -8.06 -3.08 -12.36
C ALA A 164 -7.23 -4.26 -12.92
N VAL A 165 -7.41 -5.45 -12.36
CA VAL A 165 -6.74 -6.68 -12.81
C VAL A 165 -7.13 -7.03 -14.26
N HIS A 166 -8.43 -6.99 -14.60
CA HIS A 166 -8.94 -7.29 -15.95
C HIS A 166 -8.34 -6.35 -17.02
N PHE A 167 -8.18 -5.08 -16.70
CA PHE A 167 -7.62 -4.09 -17.64
C PHE A 167 -6.08 -4.04 -17.65
N GLY A 168 -5.42 -5.09 -17.15
CA GLY A 168 -3.99 -5.30 -17.34
C GLY A 168 -3.11 -4.61 -16.31
N ALA A 169 -3.59 -4.38 -15.10
CA ALA A 169 -2.74 -3.94 -14.02
C ALA A 169 -1.59 -4.93 -13.80
N ARG A 170 -0.38 -4.41 -13.69
CA ARG A 170 0.83 -5.13 -13.27
C ARG A 170 1.21 -4.75 -11.85
N VAL A 171 0.96 -3.50 -11.49
CA VAL A 171 1.07 -2.96 -10.15
C VAL A 171 -0.30 -2.42 -9.74
N LEU A 172 -0.81 -2.92 -8.62
CA LEU A 172 -2.09 -2.54 -8.05
C LEU A 172 -1.87 -1.75 -6.77
N ILE A 173 -2.22 -0.48 -6.78
CA ILE A 173 -2.18 0.39 -5.61
C ILE A 173 -3.56 0.36 -4.96
N LEU A 174 -3.61 0.03 -3.68
CA LEU A 174 -4.83 -0.02 -2.86
C LEU A 174 -4.70 0.99 -1.72
N ASP A 175 -5.47 2.07 -1.80
CA ASP A 175 -5.46 3.14 -0.81
C ASP A 175 -6.54 2.92 0.22
N GLU A 176 -6.14 2.54 1.45
CA GLU A 176 -7.02 2.25 2.59
C GLU A 176 -8.22 1.33 2.25
N PRO A 177 -8.03 0.21 1.55
CA PRO A 177 -9.12 -0.59 0.99
C PRO A 177 -9.98 -1.28 2.05
N THR A 178 -9.52 -1.34 3.29
CA THR A 178 -10.23 -1.93 4.42
C THR A 178 -10.78 -0.89 5.41
N ALA A 179 -10.57 0.41 5.14
CA ALA A 179 -11.10 1.47 5.98
C ALA A 179 -12.64 1.45 5.95
N ALA A 180 -13.24 1.68 7.11
CA ALA A 180 -14.71 1.68 7.30
C ALA A 180 -15.41 0.34 6.96
N LEU A 181 -14.68 -0.76 6.86
CA LEU A 181 -15.23 -2.11 6.67
C LEU A 181 -15.25 -2.88 7.99
N GLY A 182 -16.28 -3.69 8.18
CA GLY A 182 -16.32 -4.65 9.29
C GLY A 182 -15.32 -5.81 9.07
N VAL A 183 -14.99 -6.54 10.13
CA VAL A 183 -13.98 -7.62 10.14
C VAL A 183 -14.18 -8.63 9.01
N LYS A 184 -15.42 -9.09 8.78
CA LYS A 184 -15.71 -10.05 7.70
C LYS A 184 -15.43 -9.48 6.32
N GLN A 185 -15.81 -8.21 6.08
CA GLN A 185 -15.61 -7.52 4.82
C GLN A 185 -14.13 -7.25 4.55
N SER A 186 -13.39 -6.83 5.58
CA SER A 186 -11.93 -6.66 5.49
C SER A 186 -11.25 -7.98 5.13
N GLY A 187 -11.64 -9.10 5.77
CA GLY A 187 -11.10 -10.41 5.43
C GLY A 187 -11.34 -10.83 3.98
N VAL A 188 -12.48 -10.44 3.39
CA VAL A 188 -12.75 -10.64 1.97
C VAL A 188 -11.76 -9.84 1.12
N VAL A 189 -11.57 -8.54 1.39
CA VAL A 189 -10.63 -7.67 0.66
C VAL A 189 -9.19 -8.19 0.76
N LEU A 190 -8.74 -8.57 1.96
CA LEU A 190 -7.39 -9.13 2.17
C LEU A 190 -7.15 -10.40 1.34
N ARG A 191 -8.16 -11.25 1.19
CA ARG A 191 -8.09 -12.42 0.32
C ARG A 191 -7.86 -12.04 -1.15
N TYR A 192 -8.51 -10.98 -1.65
CA TYR A 192 -8.29 -10.50 -3.01
C TYR A 192 -6.91 -9.89 -3.23
N ILE A 193 -6.33 -9.28 -2.20
CA ILE A 193 -4.92 -8.84 -2.24
C ILE A 193 -4.01 -10.05 -2.49
N ILE A 194 -4.21 -11.14 -1.76
CA ILE A 194 -3.42 -12.37 -1.95
C ILE A 194 -3.65 -12.96 -3.34
N GLN A 195 -4.90 -13.03 -3.83
CA GLN A 195 -5.19 -13.53 -5.17
C GLN A 195 -4.54 -12.68 -6.28
N ALA A 196 -4.51 -11.35 -6.12
CA ALA A 196 -3.80 -10.46 -7.05
C ALA A 196 -2.29 -10.76 -7.06
N LYS A 197 -1.68 -10.93 -5.88
CA LYS A 197 -0.29 -11.37 -5.73
C LYS A 197 -0.04 -12.73 -6.42
N GLU A 198 -0.89 -13.74 -6.19
CA GLU A 198 -0.78 -15.07 -6.78
C GLU A 198 -0.89 -15.05 -8.31
N ARG A 199 -1.59 -14.07 -8.88
CA ARG A 199 -1.67 -13.82 -10.32
C ARG A 199 -0.45 -13.11 -10.91
N GLY A 200 0.58 -12.83 -10.08
CA GLY A 200 1.83 -12.22 -10.53
C GLY A 200 1.90 -10.71 -10.38
N LEU A 201 0.85 -10.04 -9.84
CA LEU A 201 0.86 -8.59 -9.68
C LEU A 201 1.77 -8.18 -8.52
N GLY A 202 2.41 -7.02 -8.66
CA GLY A 202 2.93 -6.27 -7.52
C GLY A 202 1.79 -5.50 -6.86
N VAL A 203 1.63 -5.62 -5.55
CA VAL A 203 0.58 -4.91 -4.83
C VAL A 203 1.19 -3.91 -3.86
N ILE A 204 0.77 -2.66 -3.93
CA ILE A 204 1.06 -1.64 -2.93
C ILE A 204 -0.19 -1.49 -2.06
N PHE A 205 -0.13 -2.01 -0.85
CA PHE A 205 -1.23 -1.94 0.11
C PHE A 205 -0.97 -0.85 1.14
N ILE A 206 -1.75 0.22 1.07
CA ILE A 206 -1.61 1.37 1.95
C ILE A 206 -2.68 1.30 3.02
N THR A 207 -2.26 1.38 4.29
CA THR A 207 -3.17 1.38 5.42
C THR A 207 -2.50 1.98 6.67
N HIS A 208 -3.33 2.46 7.60
CA HIS A 208 -2.89 2.82 8.95
C HIS A 208 -3.08 1.66 9.94
N ASN A 209 -3.61 0.50 9.50
CA ASN A 209 -3.87 -0.65 10.35
C ASN A 209 -2.84 -1.75 10.14
N PRO A 210 -1.85 -1.93 11.05
CA PRO A 210 -0.84 -2.96 10.94
C PRO A 210 -1.42 -4.38 11.00
N HIS A 211 -2.55 -4.59 11.70
CA HIS A 211 -3.22 -5.90 11.80
C HIS A 211 -3.82 -6.36 10.46
N HIS A 212 -4.16 -5.43 9.56
CA HIS A 212 -4.57 -5.77 8.21
C HIS A 212 -3.38 -5.97 7.27
N ALA A 213 -2.30 -5.20 7.46
CA ALA A 213 -1.11 -5.25 6.62
C ALA A 213 -0.27 -6.51 6.86
N TYR A 214 0.02 -6.82 8.11
CA TYR A 214 0.97 -7.88 8.47
C TYR A 214 0.62 -9.28 7.94
N PRO A 215 -0.65 -9.74 7.98
CA PRO A 215 -1.00 -11.06 7.45
C PRO A 215 -0.69 -11.23 5.96
N VAL A 216 -0.85 -10.18 5.16
CA VAL A 216 -0.77 -10.23 3.69
C VAL A 216 0.52 -9.64 3.12
N GLY A 217 1.23 -8.79 3.88
CA GLY A 217 2.43 -8.09 3.45
C GLY A 217 3.66 -9.00 3.39
N ASP A 218 4.51 -8.76 2.38
CA ASP A 218 5.85 -9.33 2.25
C ASP A 218 6.92 -8.32 2.65
N ARG A 219 6.64 -7.02 2.40
CA ARG A 219 7.51 -5.90 2.79
C ARG A 219 6.69 -4.77 3.43
N PHE A 220 7.34 -4.01 4.30
CA PHE A 220 6.71 -2.96 5.08
C PHE A 220 7.55 -1.68 5.03
N LEU A 221 6.98 -0.62 4.47
CA LEU A 221 7.48 0.74 4.53
C LEU A 221 6.68 1.51 5.55
N ILE A 222 7.33 2.06 6.56
CA ILE A 222 6.67 2.93 7.54
C ILE A 222 7.00 4.38 7.22
N LEU A 223 5.97 5.19 7.03
CA LEU A 223 6.08 6.62 6.82
C LEU A 223 5.64 7.38 8.07
N LYS A 224 6.42 8.40 8.46
CA LYS A 224 6.09 9.33 9.53
C LYS A 224 6.51 10.75 9.11
N ARG A 225 5.58 11.70 9.15
CA ARG A 225 5.83 13.13 8.83
C ARG A 225 6.60 13.33 7.51
N GLY A 226 6.23 12.57 6.48
CA GLY A 226 6.84 12.66 5.14
C GLY A 226 8.19 11.96 4.98
N ARG A 227 8.66 11.21 5.97
CA ARG A 227 9.93 10.47 5.93
C ARG A 227 9.71 8.98 6.12
N SER A 228 10.60 8.17 5.56
CA SER A 228 10.66 6.75 5.87
C SER A 228 11.34 6.53 7.23
N LEU A 229 10.69 5.80 8.13
CA LEU A 229 11.33 5.28 9.33
C LEU A 229 12.14 4.01 9.04
N GLY A 230 11.79 3.29 7.97
CA GLY A 230 12.49 2.10 7.53
C GLY A 230 11.67 1.32 6.50
N TYR A 231 12.33 0.31 5.90
CA TYR A 231 11.75 -0.59 4.90
C TYR A 231 12.26 -2.00 5.17
N TRP A 232 11.37 -2.90 5.57
CA TRP A 232 11.71 -4.24 6.06
C TRP A 232 10.99 -5.32 5.27
N LYS A 233 11.58 -6.50 5.20
CA LYS A 233 10.88 -7.72 4.83
C LYS A 233 10.12 -8.27 6.04
N LYS A 234 9.16 -9.14 5.78
CA LYS A 234 8.31 -9.75 6.81
C LYS A 234 9.09 -10.55 7.87
N ASP A 235 10.20 -11.15 7.47
CA ASP A 235 11.09 -11.92 8.34
C ASP A 235 12.04 -11.05 9.18
N GLU A 236 12.15 -9.76 8.85
CA GLU A 236 13.02 -8.79 9.51
C GLU A 236 12.30 -7.95 10.58
N VAL A 237 10.96 -7.99 10.62
CA VAL A 237 10.15 -7.16 11.54
C VAL A 237 8.95 -7.92 12.06
N SER A 238 8.70 -7.86 13.37
CA SER A 238 7.54 -8.45 14.00
C SER A 238 6.32 -7.52 13.95
N MET A 239 5.14 -8.09 14.20
CA MET A 239 3.90 -7.32 14.32
C MET A 239 3.96 -6.29 15.46
N ALA A 240 4.57 -6.65 16.60
CA ALA A 240 4.72 -5.76 17.75
C ALA A 240 5.63 -4.58 17.42
N GLU A 241 6.75 -4.82 16.74
CA GLU A 241 7.66 -3.75 16.29
C GLU A 241 6.98 -2.81 15.29
N LEU A 242 6.23 -3.34 14.31
CA LEU A 242 5.47 -2.50 13.37
C LEU A 242 4.47 -1.61 14.10
N THR A 243 3.74 -2.17 15.06
CA THR A 243 2.76 -1.42 15.85
C THR A 243 3.45 -0.34 16.69
N GLY A 244 4.58 -0.66 17.34
CA GLY A 244 5.38 0.29 18.12
C GLY A 244 5.91 1.45 17.27
N LEU A 245 6.48 1.16 16.10
CA LEU A 245 6.99 2.18 15.17
C LEU A 245 5.87 3.11 14.66
N MET A 246 4.66 2.59 14.48
CA MET A 246 3.50 3.38 14.07
C MET A 246 2.93 4.24 15.19
N ALA A 247 2.82 3.70 16.40
CA ALA A 247 2.22 4.38 17.55
C ALA A 247 2.99 5.62 18.01
N GLY A 248 4.25 5.76 17.58
CA GLY A 248 5.07 6.94 17.82
C GLY A 248 5.18 7.33 19.29
N GLY A 249 6.10 6.71 20.04
CA GLY A 249 6.31 6.95 21.45
C GLY A 249 6.28 8.43 21.87
N SER A 250 6.84 9.33 21.03
CA SER A 250 6.84 10.79 21.30
C SER A 250 5.46 11.46 21.27
N GLU A 251 4.51 10.98 20.47
CA GLU A 251 3.14 11.53 20.43
C GLU A 251 2.32 11.06 21.64
N LEU A 252 2.54 9.83 22.08
CA LEU A 252 1.96 9.32 23.31
C LEU A 252 2.52 10.06 24.54
N GLU A 253 3.84 10.33 24.58
CA GLU A 253 4.47 11.13 25.62
C GLU A 253 3.93 12.56 25.68
N GLU A 254 3.75 13.21 24.51
CA GLU A 254 3.19 14.56 24.42
C GLU A 254 1.73 14.58 24.88
N LEU A 255 0.93 13.57 24.48
CA LEU A 255 -0.46 13.43 24.93
C LEU A 255 -0.56 13.13 26.43
N THR A 256 0.31 12.28 26.95
CA THR A 256 0.42 11.98 28.39
C THR A 256 0.71 13.25 29.17
N HIS A 257 1.69 14.01 28.71
CA HIS A 257 2.06 15.28 29.33
C HIS A 257 0.94 16.34 29.30
N GLU A 258 0.21 16.46 28.17
CA GLU A 258 -0.96 17.33 28.06
C GLU A 258 -2.09 16.88 28.99
N LEU A 259 -2.36 15.58 29.11
CA LEU A 259 -3.36 15.03 30.00
C LEU A 259 -3.00 15.23 31.48
N GLU A 260 -1.73 15.12 31.84
CA GLU A 260 -1.23 15.42 33.17
C GLU A 260 -1.38 16.90 33.53
N GLN A 261 -1.05 17.82 32.61
CA GLN A 261 -1.20 19.25 32.78
C GLN A 261 -2.67 19.67 32.87
N ALA A 262 -3.57 19.03 32.16
CA ALA A 262 -5.00 19.29 32.15
C ALA A 262 -5.73 18.69 33.37
N GLY A 263 -5.15 17.64 33.98
CA GLY A 263 -5.73 16.89 35.09
C GLY A 263 -5.44 17.52 36.45
N GLY A 264 -6.45 18.19 37.07
CA GLY A 264 -6.41 18.57 38.48
C GLY A 264 -6.40 17.33 39.41
N GLU A 265 -6.01 17.53 40.69
CA GLU A 265 -6.03 16.46 41.72
C GLU A 265 -7.42 15.80 41.80
N GLY A 266 -7.49 14.48 41.53
CA GLY A 266 -8.72 13.67 41.59
C GLY A 266 -9.52 13.57 40.29
N SER A 267 -8.98 14.02 39.15
CA SER A 267 -9.65 13.82 37.84
C SER A 267 -9.32 12.45 37.23
N GLY A 268 -10.31 11.77 36.61
CA GLY A 268 -10.10 10.55 35.87
C GLY A 268 -9.08 10.65 34.70
N LEU A 269 -8.64 11.88 34.37
CA LEU A 269 -7.59 12.13 33.36
C LEU A 269 -6.22 11.62 33.83
N ARG A 270 -5.94 11.56 35.13
CA ARG A 270 -4.71 10.97 35.66
C ARG A 270 -4.66 9.47 35.52
N GLU A 271 -5.81 8.78 35.66
CA GLU A 271 -5.88 7.34 35.43
C GLU A 271 -5.61 7.02 33.93
N VAL A 272 -6.14 7.86 33.04
CA VAL A 272 -5.87 7.74 31.59
C VAL A 272 -4.40 8.01 31.28
N ALA A 273 -3.80 9.04 31.87
CA ALA A 273 -2.37 9.36 31.72
C ALA A 273 -1.47 8.18 32.17
N GLN A 274 -1.79 7.54 33.32
CA GLN A 274 -1.03 6.39 33.80
C GLN A 274 -1.11 5.16 32.87
N VAL A 275 -2.25 4.94 32.20
CA VAL A 275 -2.37 3.89 31.19
C VAL A 275 -1.46 4.18 29.99
N PHE A 276 -1.43 5.44 29.51
CA PHE A 276 -0.53 5.84 28.44
C PHE A 276 0.95 5.79 28.83
N GLU A 277 1.32 6.13 30.08
CA GLU A 277 2.70 5.93 30.56
C GLU A 277 3.16 4.49 30.51
N GLN A 278 2.29 3.54 30.83
CA GLN A 278 2.59 2.12 30.72
C GLN A 278 2.76 1.70 29.25
N GLU A 279 1.90 2.15 28.34
CA GLU A 279 2.04 1.90 26.92
C GLU A 279 3.32 2.52 26.34
N VAL A 280 3.69 3.75 26.73
CA VAL A 280 4.96 4.40 26.34
C VAL A 280 6.16 3.59 26.84
N ALA A 281 6.13 3.10 28.06
CA ALA A 281 7.23 2.29 28.62
C ALA A 281 7.40 0.95 27.85
N GLU A 282 6.31 0.31 27.46
CA GLU A 282 6.36 -0.90 26.64
C GLU A 282 6.89 -0.63 25.24
N LEU A 283 6.52 0.52 24.63
CA LEU A 283 7.02 0.94 23.33
C LEU A 283 8.52 1.27 23.36
N HIS A 284 9.01 1.94 24.40
CA HIS A 284 10.44 2.23 24.57
C HIS A 284 11.28 0.95 24.72
N VAL A 285 10.76 -0.06 25.38
CA VAL A 285 11.44 -1.37 25.49
C VAL A 285 11.50 -2.05 24.11
N ALA A 286 10.47 -1.91 23.30
CA ALA A 286 10.44 -2.44 21.94
C ALA A 286 11.43 -1.69 21.02
N GLU A 287 11.52 -0.35 21.11
CA GLU A 287 12.45 0.48 20.34
C GLU A 287 13.93 0.18 20.69
N LEU A 288 14.24 -0.03 21.97
CA LEU A 288 15.59 -0.43 22.42
C LEU A 288 15.97 -1.84 21.97
N GLY A 289 14.99 -2.74 21.78
CA GLY A 289 15.19 -4.07 21.23
C GLY A 289 15.47 -4.05 19.71
N ALA A 290 14.91 -3.09 18.98
CA ALA A 290 15.05 -2.94 17.51
C ALA A 290 16.35 -2.23 17.08
N GLY A 291 17.11 -1.63 18.00
CA GLY A 291 18.35 -0.90 17.75
C GLY A 291 19.56 -1.74 17.35
N ARG A 292 19.38 -2.85 16.65
CA ARG A 292 20.48 -3.59 16.00
C ARG A 292 20.78 -2.96 14.65
N THR A 293 21.86 -2.19 14.59
CA THR A 293 22.54 -1.75 13.37
C THR A 293 22.73 -2.93 12.40
N PRO A 294 22.48 -2.75 11.10
CA PRO A 294 22.80 -3.77 10.10
C PRO A 294 24.31 -4.05 10.13
N PRO A 295 24.75 -5.30 9.90
CA PRO A 295 26.16 -5.63 9.88
C PRO A 295 26.86 -4.82 8.78
N SER A 296 27.88 -4.07 9.17
CA SER A 296 28.80 -3.37 8.27
C SER A 296 29.43 -4.38 7.31
N GLU A 297 29.31 -4.15 6.02
CA GLU A 297 30.03 -4.88 4.98
C GLU A 297 31.53 -4.89 5.32
N GLY A 298 32.07 -6.07 5.49
CA GLY A 298 33.50 -6.29 5.74
C GLY A 298 34.30 -5.84 4.54
N THR A 299 35.17 -4.86 4.75
CA THR A 299 36.24 -4.49 3.85
C THR A 299 37.23 -5.67 3.73
N ASP A 300 37.14 -6.41 2.63
CA ASP A 300 38.11 -7.44 2.24
C ASP A 300 39.41 -6.76 1.76
N THR A 301 40.31 -6.53 2.68
CA THR A 301 41.69 -6.14 2.39
C THR A 301 42.49 -7.37 2.00
N ARG A 302 42.50 -7.73 0.72
CA ARG A 302 43.47 -8.66 0.16
C ARG A 302 44.82 -7.96 0.01
N GLN A 303 45.73 -8.22 0.95
CA GLN A 303 47.16 -8.02 0.76
C GLN A 303 47.67 -9.09 -0.21
N GLY A 304 48.19 -8.67 -1.36
CA GLY A 304 48.91 -9.52 -2.29
C GLY A 304 50.31 -9.88 -1.75
N PRO A 305 50.88 -11.02 -2.17
CA PRO A 305 52.19 -11.44 -1.71
C PRO A 305 53.32 -10.66 -2.41
N THR A 306 54.26 -10.20 -1.61
CA THR A 306 55.56 -9.72 -2.07
C THR A 306 56.44 -10.92 -2.42
N GLU A 307 56.95 -10.96 -3.66
CA GLU A 307 58.02 -11.84 -4.06
C GLU A 307 59.41 -11.29 -3.66
N PRO A 308 60.40 -12.18 -3.52
CA PRO A 308 61.77 -11.82 -3.19
C PRO A 308 62.59 -11.24 -4.34
#